data_63b64be9883ba9dadd9109aabe3cd863
#
_entry.id   63b64be9883ba9dadd9109aabe3cd863
#
_cell.length_a   1.000
_cell.length_b   1.000
_cell.length_c   1.000
_cell.angle_alpha   90.00
_cell.angle_beta   90.00
_cell.angle_gamma   90.00
#
_symmetry.space_group_name_H-M   'P 1'
#
loop_
_entity.id
_entity.type
_entity.pdbx_description
1 polymer ?
#
loop_
_entity_poly.entity_id
_entity_poly.type
_entity_poly.pdbx_seq_one_letter_code
_entity_poly.pdbx_strand_id
1 'polypeptide(L)'
;MVNDMKKVVTYILLTFYLILVFFVTAYILSFDKYSVAHFNNISIICASNEKVVPSGSLIIAKKTDDIKTNDKILYYDTYSTKVKIDMQTVKKIKKINSAETTYTLKDGHLLSNKHVLASKKNIKSIPYIGKILSILSSQLGYLIFFVLPILFYLIYLVHNLREELRKSRKLENDEAIKN
;
A
#
# COMPACT_ATOMS: atom_id res chain seq x y z
N MET A 1 -13.84 -28.58 -24.01
CA MET A 1 -12.43 -28.15 -23.96
C MET A 1 -12.26 -26.62 -24.04
N VAL A 2 -12.72 -25.89 -25.07
CA VAL A 2 -12.56 -24.41 -25.14
C VAL A 2 -13.30 -23.67 -24.00
N ASN A 3 -14.51 -24.11 -23.63
CA ASN A 3 -15.28 -23.50 -22.54
C ASN A 3 -14.66 -23.74 -21.17
N ASP A 4 -14.03 -24.88 -20.96
CA ASP A 4 -13.40 -25.21 -19.70
C ASP A 4 -12.09 -24.43 -19.51
N MET A 5 -11.32 -24.24 -20.58
CA MET A 5 -10.16 -23.36 -20.58
C MET A 5 -10.54 -21.91 -20.23
N LYS A 6 -11.62 -21.38 -20.81
CA LYS A 6 -12.09 -20.01 -20.47
C LYS A 6 -12.46 -19.89 -18.99
N LYS A 7 -13.15 -20.87 -18.42
CA LYS A 7 -13.48 -20.91 -16.99
C LYS A 7 -12.22 -20.91 -16.13
N VAL A 8 -11.25 -21.76 -16.45
CA VAL A 8 -9.97 -21.85 -15.70
C VAL A 8 -9.23 -20.51 -15.72
N VAL A 9 -9.10 -19.89 -16.90
CA VAL A 9 -8.45 -18.57 -17.04
C VAL A 9 -9.19 -17.51 -16.23
N THR A 10 -10.53 -17.51 -16.25
CA THR A 10 -11.34 -16.57 -15.46
C THR A 10 -11.11 -16.75 -13.96
N TYR A 11 -11.06 -17.98 -13.46
CA TYR A 11 -10.77 -18.23 -12.03
C TYR A 11 -9.35 -17.80 -11.63
N ILE A 12 -8.36 -18.02 -12.47
CA ILE A 12 -6.98 -17.57 -12.23
C ILE A 12 -6.92 -16.03 -12.13
N LEU A 13 -7.55 -15.35 -13.10
CA LEU A 13 -7.60 -13.87 -13.09
C LEU A 13 -8.34 -13.32 -11.87
N LEU A 14 -9.47 -13.94 -11.50
CA LEU A 14 -10.23 -13.55 -10.32
C LEU A 14 -9.40 -13.75 -9.02
N THR A 15 -8.73 -14.88 -8.90
CA THR A 15 -7.86 -15.16 -7.74
C THR A 15 -6.73 -14.14 -7.65
N PHE A 16 -6.05 -13.85 -8.77
CA PHE A 16 -5.00 -12.83 -8.82
C PHE A 16 -5.53 -11.45 -8.44
N TYR A 17 -6.71 -11.08 -8.94
CA TYR A 17 -7.36 -9.83 -8.60
C TYR A 17 -7.67 -9.73 -7.09
N LEU A 18 -8.22 -10.79 -6.48
CA LEU A 18 -8.51 -10.81 -5.04
C LEU A 18 -7.24 -10.69 -4.20
N ILE A 19 -6.16 -11.33 -4.62
CA ILE A 19 -4.84 -11.19 -3.97
C ILE A 19 -4.37 -9.73 -4.05
N LEU A 20 -4.50 -9.08 -5.21
CA LEU A 20 -4.13 -7.68 -5.39
C LEU A 20 -4.97 -6.75 -4.48
N VAL A 21 -6.29 -6.97 -4.42
CA VAL A 21 -7.19 -6.23 -3.51
C VAL A 21 -6.72 -6.37 -2.06
N PHE A 22 -6.41 -7.59 -1.63
CA PHE A 22 -5.94 -7.86 -0.27
C PHE A 22 -4.66 -7.10 0.04
N PHE A 23 -3.66 -7.15 -0.85
CA PHE A 23 -2.39 -6.45 -0.64
C PHE A 23 -2.54 -4.92 -0.60
N VAL A 24 -3.32 -4.34 -1.51
CA VAL A 24 -3.54 -2.88 -1.52
C VAL A 24 -4.35 -2.44 -0.30
N THR A 25 -5.33 -3.23 0.13
CA THR A 25 -6.09 -2.95 1.36
C THR A 25 -5.20 -3.02 2.59
N ALA A 26 -4.39 -4.07 2.73
CA ALA A 26 -3.43 -4.20 3.83
C ALA A 26 -2.42 -3.03 3.85
N TYR A 27 -1.96 -2.59 2.67
CA TYR A 27 -1.09 -1.43 2.52
C TYR A 27 -1.77 -0.15 3.03
N ILE A 28 -3.02 0.12 2.63
CA ILE A 28 -3.78 1.30 3.08
C ILE A 28 -4.03 1.26 4.59
N LEU A 29 -4.41 0.10 5.14
CA LEU A 29 -4.66 -0.06 6.57
C LEU A 29 -3.39 0.09 7.43
N SER A 30 -2.21 -0.05 6.82
CA SER A 30 -0.92 0.12 7.49
C SER A 30 -0.41 1.56 7.49
N PHE A 31 -1.18 2.52 6.97
CA PHE A 31 -0.80 3.93 6.95
C PHE A 31 -0.81 4.53 8.35
N ASP A 32 0.26 5.29 8.62
CA ASP A 32 0.28 6.22 9.72
C ASP A 32 -0.38 7.57 9.33
N LYS A 33 -0.40 8.51 10.27
CA LYS A 33 -0.90 9.88 10.03
C LYS A 33 -0.17 10.66 8.94
N TYR A 34 0.95 10.16 8.44
CA TYR A 34 1.79 10.77 7.41
C TYR A 34 1.73 10.01 6.07
N SER A 35 0.79 9.08 5.92
CA SER A 35 0.61 8.23 4.73
C SER A 35 1.83 7.36 4.42
N VAL A 36 2.53 6.90 5.47
CA VAL A 36 3.59 5.91 5.39
C VAL A 36 3.04 4.59 5.90
N ALA A 37 3.15 3.54 5.10
CA ALA A 37 2.76 2.20 5.53
C ALA A 37 3.87 1.57 6.37
N HIS A 38 3.52 1.08 7.56
CA HIS A 38 4.44 0.43 8.47
C HIS A 38 4.09 -1.06 8.62
N PHE A 39 5.07 -1.91 8.31
CA PHE A 39 5.00 -3.35 8.52
C PHE A 39 6.17 -3.77 9.41
N ASN A 40 5.93 -3.84 10.71
CA ASN A 40 6.98 -4.12 11.70
C ASN A 40 8.15 -3.11 11.58
N ASN A 41 9.34 -3.57 11.14
CA ASN A 41 10.54 -2.75 10.96
C ASN A 41 10.72 -2.19 9.54
N ILE A 42 9.73 -2.38 8.67
CA ILE A 42 9.77 -1.92 7.28
C ILE A 42 8.76 -0.80 7.09
N SER A 43 9.19 0.31 6.52
CA SER A 43 8.35 1.42 6.09
C SER A 43 8.29 1.47 4.57
N ILE A 44 7.09 1.54 4.02
CA ILE A 44 6.84 1.64 2.58
C ILE A 44 6.30 3.03 2.27
N ILE A 45 6.96 3.74 1.36
CA ILE A 45 6.72 5.14 1.07
C ILE A 45 6.62 5.33 -0.43
N CYS A 46 5.58 6.02 -0.90
CA CYS A 46 5.52 6.50 -2.28
C CYS A 46 6.24 7.86 -2.36
N ALA A 47 7.38 7.89 -3.04
CA ALA A 47 8.20 9.09 -3.14
C ALA A 47 7.50 10.18 -3.96
N SER A 48 7.26 11.32 -3.33
CA SER A 48 6.79 12.55 -3.98
C SER A 48 7.90 13.60 -4.14
N ASN A 49 9.08 13.36 -3.53
CA ASN A 49 10.18 14.31 -3.48
C ASN A 49 11.41 13.82 -4.25
N GLU A 50 11.78 14.53 -5.31
CA GLU A 50 12.93 14.21 -6.16
C GLU A 50 14.30 14.33 -5.46
N LYS A 51 14.35 15.04 -4.31
CA LYS A 51 15.60 15.17 -3.54
C LYS A 51 16.05 13.86 -2.90
N VAL A 52 15.11 12.95 -2.65
CA VAL A 52 15.39 11.66 -1.98
C VAL A 52 15.67 10.57 -3.00
N VAL A 53 14.74 10.38 -3.94
CA VAL A 53 14.79 9.44 -5.07
C VAL A 53 13.92 9.98 -6.20
N PRO A 54 14.02 9.47 -7.43
CA PRO A 54 13.14 9.90 -8.53
C PRO A 54 11.67 9.87 -8.14
N SER A 55 10.93 10.93 -8.47
CA SER A 55 9.50 11.04 -8.17
C SER A 55 8.73 9.84 -8.72
N GLY A 56 7.76 9.34 -7.97
CA GLY A 56 6.97 8.16 -8.32
C GLY A 56 7.66 6.83 -8.01
N SER A 57 8.83 6.83 -7.36
CA SER A 57 9.46 5.61 -6.87
C SER A 57 8.77 5.09 -5.60
N LEU A 58 8.76 3.77 -5.43
CA LEU A 58 8.44 3.12 -4.18
C LEU A 58 9.73 2.99 -3.35
N ILE A 59 9.71 3.52 -2.14
CA ILE A 59 10.81 3.39 -1.18
C ILE A 59 10.45 2.30 -0.17
N ILE A 60 11.32 1.33 -0.02
CA ILE A 60 11.27 0.32 1.05
C ILE A 60 12.42 0.63 2.00
N ALA A 61 12.08 1.12 3.18
CA ALA A 61 13.01 1.59 4.20
C ALA A 61 12.97 0.64 5.40
N LYS A 62 14.11 0.02 5.74
CA LYS A 62 14.23 -0.83 6.93
C LYS A 62 14.81 -0.02 8.07
N LYS A 63 14.05 0.07 9.17
CA LYS A 63 14.49 0.78 10.38
C LYS A 63 15.80 0.18 10.89
N THR A 64 16.71 1.04 11.33
CA THR A 64 17.99 0.65 11.94
C THR A 64 18.33 1.60 13.07
N ASP A 65 18.89 1.07 14.13
CA ASP A 65 19.38 1.84 15.27
C ASP A 65 20.89 2.15 15.16
N ASP A 66 21.61 1.50 14.22
CA ASP A 66 23.04 1.75 13.97
C ASP A 66 23.21 2.88 12.95
N ILE A 67 23.03 4.12 13.42
CA ILE A 67 23.23 5.33 12.64
C ILE A 67 24.53 5.99 13.13
N LYS A 68 25.42 6.29 12.18
CA LYS A 68 26.73 6.93 12.45
C LYS A 68 26.75 8.39 11.99
N THR A 69 27.68 9.15 12.53
CA THR A 69 27.97 10.50 12.02
C THR A 69 28.36 10.42 10.54
N ASN A 70 27.88 11.37 9.75
CA ASN A 70 27.96 11.42 8.28
C ASN A 70 27.08 10.42 7.52
N ASP A 71 26.29 9.57 8.19
CA ASP A 71 25.26 8.80 7.49
C ASP A 71 24.12 9.71 7.01
N LYS A 72 23.58 9.41 5.83
CA LYS A 72 22.33 10.03 5.36
C LYS A 72 21.15 9.23 5.92
N ILE A 73 20.20 9.92 6.52
CA ILE A 73 19.00 9.32 7.10
C ILE A 73 17.75 9.86 6.43
N LEU A 74 16.75 8.97 6.29
CA LEU A 74 15.41 9.29 5.87
C LEU A 74 14.56 9.53 7.12
N TYR A 75 13.83 10.63 7.15
CA TYR A 75 13.12 11.05 8.35
C TYR A 75 11.85 11.85 8.04
N TYR A 76 10.97 11.99 9.04
CA TYR A 76 9.84 12.90 9.00
C TYR A 76 10.32 14.33 9.31
N ASP A 77 10.27 15.19 8.33
CA ASP A 77 10.49 16.62 8.52
C ASP A 77 9.22 17.26 9.13
N THR A 78 9.27 17.51 10.42
CA THR A 78 8.19 18.12 11.21
C THR A 78 8.35 19.63 11.34
N TYR A 79 9.40 20.22 10.80
CA TYR A 79 9.65 21.66 10.84
C TYR A 79 8.90 22.42 9.73
N SER A 80 8.45 21.73 8.71
CA SER A 80 7.68 22.31 7.63
C SER A 80 6.17 22.33 7.96
N THR A 81 5.41 23.25 7.38
CA THR A 81 3.95 23.41 7.61
C THR A 81 3.16 22.12 7.35
N LYS A 82 3.68 21.29 6.44
CA LYS A 82 3.18 19.92 6.20
C LYS A 82 4.34 18.97 6.42
N VAL A 83 4.14 17.96 7.27
CA VAL A 83 5.15 16.92 7.46
C VAL A 83 5.49 16.27 6.14
N LYS A 84 6.76 16.28 5.79
CA LYS A 84 7.32 15.68 4.58
C LYS A 84 8.36 14.65 4.96
N ILE A 85 8.61 13.74 4.03
CA ILE A 85 9.74 12.82 4.16
C ILE A 85 10.91 13.45 3.43
N ASP A 86 12.00 13.63 4.14
CA ASP A 86 13.23 14.20 3.61
C ASP A 86 14.45 13.35 3.97
N MET A 87 15.56 13.62 3.31
CA MET A 87 16.82 12.92 3.53
C MET A 87 17.94 13.92 3.82
N GLN A 88 18.59 13.76 4.96
CA GLN A 88 19.65 14.66 5.38
C GLN A 88 20.82 13.89 6.01
N THR A 89 21.99 14.53 6.08
CA THR A 89 23.20 13.95 6.68
C THR A 89 23.25 14.26 8.17
N VAL A 90 23.57 13.28 8.98
CA VAL A 90 23.78 13.41 10.42
C VAL A 90 25.13 14.06 10.69
N LYS A 91 25.15 15.20 11.38
CA LYS A 91 26.36 15.92 11.78
C LYS A 91 26.89 15.49 13.15
N LYS A 92 25.97 15.32 14.12
CA LYS A 92 26.30 14.89 15.48
C LYS A 92 25.24 13.95 16.02
N ILE A 93 25.61 13.10 16.94
CA ILE A 93 24.74 12.17 17.63
C ILE A 93 24.88 12.41 19.12
N LYS A 94 23.78 12.65 19.83
CA LYS A 94 23.73 12.80 21.29
C LYS A 94 22.77 11.76 21.84
N LYS A 95 23.28 10.77 22.56
CA LYS A 95 22.46 9.83 23.33
C LYS A 95 22.01 10.52 24.60
N ILE A 96 20.71 10.62 24.85
CA ILE A 96 20.12 11.19 26.07
C ILE A 96 19.98 10.09 27.10
N ASN A 97 19.44 8.93 26.68
CA ASN A 97 19.32 7.73 27.50
C ASN A 97 19.36 6.48 26.59
N SER A 98 19.13 5.30 27.15
CA SER A 98 19.12 4.03 26.38
C SER A 98 18.05 3.98 25.27
N ALA A 99 16.96 4.73 25.42
CA ALA A 99 15.82 4.72 24.49
C ALA A 99 15.77 5.96 23.58
N GLU A 100 16.40 7.07 23.97
CA GLU A 100 16.33 8.35 23.25
C GLU A 100 17.68 8.79 22.74
N THR A 101 17.75 8.98 21.44
CA THR A 101 18.91 9.53 20.73
C THR A 101 18.47 10.74 19.92
N THR A 102 19.20 11.83 20.04
CA THR A 102 18.97 13.04 19.24
C THR A 102 20.07 13.15 18.20
N TYR A 103 19.68 13.37 16.95
CA TYR A 103 20.56 13.60 15.81
C TYR A 103 20.56 15.11 15.49
N THR A 104 21.73 15.69 15.36
CA THR A 104 21.87 17.03 14.77
C THR A 104 22.14 16.86 13.29
N LEU A 105 21.28 17.38 12.45
CA LEU A 105 21.38 17.33 11.00
C LEU A 105 22.36 18.39 10.48
N LYS A 106 22.74 18.29 9.20
CA LYS A 106 23.72 19.20 8.59
C LYS A 106 23.21 20.65 8.54
N ASP A 107 21.89 20.85 8.42
CA ASP A 107 21.20 22.15 8.47
C ASP A 107 21.04 22.75 9.87
N GLY A 108 21.48 22.00 10.91
CA GLY A 108 21.38 22.42 12.31
C GLY A 108 20.12 21.96 13.03
N HIS A 109 19.16 21.37 12.33
CA HIS A 109 17.93 20.87 12.96
C HIS A 109 18.23 19.69 13.89
N LEU A 110 17.48 19.63 14.99
CA LEU A 110 17.54 18.53 15.97
C LEU A 110 16.43 17.54 15.65
N LEU A 111 16.76 16.26 15.53
CA LEU A 111 15.83 15.20 15.19
C LEU A 111 15.89 14.09 16.26
N SER A 112 14.74 13.71 16.81
CA SER A 112 14.63 12.53 17.69
C SER A 112 14.67 11.24 16.84
N ASN A 113 15.23 10.15 17.41
CA ASN A 113 15.22 8.82 16.80
C ASN A 113 13.81 8.31 16.44
N LYS A 114 12.76 8.82 17.11
CA LYS A 114 11.35 8.49 16.82
C LYS A 114 10.91 8.94 15.42
N HIS A 115 11.52 9.98 14.87
CA HIS A 115 11.20 10.52 13.54
C HIS A 115 12.10 9.98 12.44
N VAL A 116 13.07 9.12 12.77
CA VAL A 116 13.95 8.49 11.80
C VAL A 116 13.29 7.23 11.24
N LEU A 117 13.21 7.14 9.91
CA LEU A 117 12.65 6.00 9.21
C LEU A 117 13.73 4.95 8.89
N ALA A 118 14.84 5.38 8.32
CA ALA A 118 15.96 4.49 7.98
C ALA A 118 17.25 5.27 7.68
N SER A 119 18.39 4.57 7.72
CA SER A 119 19.62 5.03 7.08
C SER A 119 19.57 4.76 5.57
N LYS A 120 20.22 5.60 4.75
CA LYS A 120 20.30 5.44 3.30
C LYS A 120 20.80 4.04 2.88
N LYS A 121 21.65 3.42 3.67
CA LYS A 121 22.17 2.05 3.43
C LYS A 121 21.06 0.99 3.46
N ASN A 122 19.99 1.24 4.20
CA ASN A 122 18.87 0.32 4.40
C ASN A 122 17.62 0.72 3.62
N ILE A 123 17.80 1.48 2.53
CA ILE A 123 16.74 1.92 1.63
C ILE A 123 16.91 1.22 0.29
N LYS A 124 15.81 0.64 -0.19
CA LYS A 124 15.67 0.18 -1.57
C LYS A 124 14.61 1.02 -2.25
N SER A 125 14.85 1.44 -3.49
CA SER A 125 13.87 2.18 -4.28
C SER A 125 13.55 1.43 -5.57
N ILE A 126 12.27 1.39 -5.93
CA ILE A 126 11.78 0.78 -7.17
C ILE A 126 11.09 1.90 -7.96
N PRO A 127 11.63 2.30 -9.11
CA PRO A 127 11.07 3.38 -9.90
C PRO A 127 9.66 3.01 -10.42
N TYR A 128 8.83 4.01 -10.66
CA TYR A 128 7.47 3.93 -11.22
C TYR A 128 6.42 3.19 -10.37
N ILE A 129 6.79 2.20 -9.58
CA ILE A 129 5.85 1.40 -8.75
C ILE A 129 5.14 2.27 -7.72
N GLY A 130 5.84 3.25 -7.13
CA GLY A 130 5.24 4.17 -6.17
C GLY A 130 4.11 5.00 -6.77
N LYS A 131 4.22 5.43 -8.03
CA LYS A 131 3.15 6.16 -8.72
C LYS A 131 1.91 5.30 -8.93
N ILE A 132 2.09 4.06 -9.38
CA ILE A 132 0.99 3.10 -9.56
C ILE A 132 0.30 2.83 -8.21
N LEU A 133 1.08 2.52 -7.19
CA LEU A 133 0.54 2.23 -5.85
C LEU A 133 -0.16 3.45 -5.26
N SER A 134 0.37 4.66 -5.44
CA SER A 134 -0.26 5.91 -5.00
C SER A 134 -1.63 6.14 -5.67
N ILE A 135 -1.77 5.82 -6.96
CA ILE A 135 -3.05 5.92 -7.67
C ILE A 135 -4.03 4.89 -7.11
N LEU A 136 -3.61 3.62 -6.97
CA LEU A 136 -4.46 2.53 -6.49
C LEU A 136 -4.89 2.73 -5.03
N SER A 137 -4.03 3.31 -4.19
CA SER A 137 -4.31 3.58 -2.77
C SER A 137 -5.02 4.90 -2.52
N SER A 138 -5.20 5.75 -3.53
CA SER A 138 -6.01 6.96 -3.40
C SER A 138 -7.49 6.60 -3.23
N GLN A 139 -8.28 7.47 -2.57
CA GLN A 139 -9.71 7.22 -2.34
C GLN A 139 -10.48 6.91 -3.64
N LEU A 140 -10.26 7.71 -4.68
CA LEU A 140 -10.90 7.51 -5.98
C LEU A 140 -10.35 6.28 -6.70
N GLY A 141 -9.04 6.07 -6.67
CA GLY A 141 -8.42 4.91 -7.28
C GLY A 141 -8.91 3.60 -6.64
N TYR A 142 -8.93 3.52 -5.32
CA TYR A 142 -9.44 2.35 -4.61
C TYR A 142 -10.92 2.08 -4.93
N LEU A 143 -11.75 3.12 -4.96
CA LEU A 143 -13.16 3.00 -5.33
C LEU A 143 -13.34 2.44 -6.74
N ILE A 144 -12.64 3.02 -7.72
CA ILE A 144 -12.81 2.67 -9.15
C ILE A 144 -12.23 1.29 -9.45
N PHE A 145 -11.03 0.97 -8.96
CA PHE A 145 -10.33 -0.25 -9.33
C PHE A 145 -10.72 -1.47 -8.49
N PHE A 146 -11.22 -1.26 -7.27
CA PHE A 146 -11.52 -2.38 -6.37
C PHE A 146 -13.00 -2.44 -5.97
N VAL A 147 -13.59 -1.36 -5.48
CA VAL A 147 -14.97 -1.40 -4.97
C VAL A 147 -15.98 -1.58 -6.09
N LEU A 148 -15.90 -0.78 -7.15
CA LEU A 148 -16.86 -0.85 -8.26
C LEU A 148 -16.85 -2.21 -8.99
N PRO A 149 -15.72 -2.81 -9.37
CA PRO A 149 -15.72 -4.12 -10.00
C PRO A 149 -16.31 -5.22 -9.13
N ILE A 150 -16.04 -5.21 -7.82
CA ILE A 150 -16.62 -6.16 -6.88
C ILE A 150 -18.15 -5.98 -6.81
N LEU A 151 -18.61 -4.73 -6.74
CA LEU A 151 -20.05 -4.41 -6.69
C LEU A 151 -20.77 -4.89 -7.98
N PHE A 152 -20.21 -4.61 -9.15
CA PHE A 152 -20.76 -5.08 -10.42
C PHE A 152 -20.81 -6.61 -10.50
N TYR A 153 -19.75 -7.26 -10.01
CA TYR A 153 -19.72 -8.72 -9.96
C TYR A 153 -20.79 -9.30 -9.03
N LEU A 154 -21.02 -8.69 -7.87
CA LEU A 154 -22.11 -9.08 -6.97
C LEU A 154 -23.48 -8.91 -7.60
N ILE A 155 -23.72 -7.77 -8.28
CA ILE A 155 -24.98 -7.53 -9.00
C ILE A 155 -25.19 -8.62 -10.07
N TYR A 156 -24.16 -8.95 -10.83
CA TYR A 156 -24.19 -10.01 -11.83
C TYR A 156 -24.53 -11.38 -11.21
N LEU A 157 -23.91 -11.74 -10.09
CA LEU A 157 -24.19 -12.99 -9.39
C LEU A 157 -25.65 -13.06 -8.91
N VAL A 158 -26.17 -11.97 -8.32
CA VAL A 158 -27.57 -11.91 -7.86
C VAL A 158 -28.54 -12.05 -9.03
N HIS A 159 -28.22 -11.43 -10.18
CA HIS A 159 -29.05 -11.57 -11.37
C HIS A 159 -29.09 -13.01 -11.88
N ASN A 160 -27.92 -13.66 -12.01
CA ASN A 160 -27.83 -15.07 -12.43
C ASN A 160 -28.59 -16.01 -11.47
N LEU A 161 -28.43 -15.82 -10.17
CA LEU A 161 -29.11 -16.62 -9.17
C LEU A 161 -30.65 -16.48 -9.29
N ARG A 162 -31.13 -15.25 -9.53
CA ARG A 162 -32.56 -15.01 -9.76
C ARG A 162 -33.07 -15.71 -11.02
N GLU A 163 -32.29 -15.73 -12.09
CA GLU A 163 -32.68 -16.43 -13.31
C GLU A 163 -32.73 -17.96 -13.12
N GLU A 164 -31.76 -18.53 -12.42
CA GLU A 164 -31.74 -19.96 -12.10
C GLU A 164 -32.96 -20.36 -11.24
N LEU A 165 -33.24 -19.57 -10.21
CA LEU A 165 -34.42 -19.80 -9.36
C LEU A 165 -35.73 -19.68 -10.15
N ARG A 166 -35.84 -18.77 -11.11
CA ARG A 166 -37.03 -18.67 -11.97
C ARG A 166 -37.17 -19.89 -12.89
N LYS A 167 -36.06 -20.42 -13.43
CA LYS A 167 -36.08 -21.64 -14.26
C LYS A 167 -36.50 -22.86 -13.44
N SER A 168 -35.94 -23.03 -12.24
CA SER A 168 -36.32 -24.13 -11.33
C SER A 168 -37.81 -24.11 -10.99
N ARG A 169 -38.38 -22.94 -10.62
CA ARG A 169 -39.79 -22.80 -10.32
C ARG A 169 -40.69 -23.08 -11.51
N LYS A 170 -40.28 -22.73 -12.73
CA LYS A 170 -41.08 -23.07 -13.93
C LYS A 170 -41.11 -24.57 -14.17
N LEU A 171 -39.96 -25.26 -14.02
CA LEU A 171 -39.90 -26.72 -14.18
C LEU A 171 -40.78 -27.43 -13.15
N GLU A 172 -40.77 -27.00 -11.89
CA GLU A 172 -41.59 -27.56 -10.82
C GLU A 172 -43.09 -27.37 -11.09
N ASN A 173 -43.49 -26.18 -11.57
CA ASN A 173 -44.89 -25.92 -11.94
C ASN A 173 -45.32 -26.74 -13.17
N ASP A 174 -44.48 -26.93 -14.17
CA ASP A 174 -44.78 -27.73 -15.36
C ASP A 174 -44.93 -29.23 -15.04
N GLU A 175 -44.16 -29.74 -14.06
CA GLU A 175 -44.28 -31.09 -13.55
C GLU A 175 -45.57 -31.28 -12.70
N ALA A 176 -45.94 -30.29 -11.89
CA ALA A 176 -47.16 -30.32 -11.08
C ALA A 176 -48.42 -30.27 -11.92
N ILE A 177 -48.43 -29.72 -13.12
CA ILE A 177 -49.56 -29.67 -14.04
C ILE A 177 -49.72 -30.99 -14.83
N LYS A 178 -48.65 -31.80 -14.97
CA LYS A 178 -48.65 -33.05 -15.70
C LYS A 178 -49.09 -34.29 -14.90
N ASN A 179 -49.14 -34.16 -13.59
CA ASN A 179 -49.67 -35.16 -12.64
C ASN A 179 -51.09 -34.81 -12.20
#